data_7a13b25d8fff47f573b0da43b95b295b
#
_entry.id   7a13b25d8fff47f573b0da43b95b295b
#
_cell.length_a   1.000
_cell.length_b   1.000
_cell.length_c   1.000
_cell.angle_alpha   90.00
_cell.angle_beta   90.00
_cell.angle_gamma   90.00
#
_symmetry.space_group_name_H-M   'P 1'
#
loop_
_entity.id
_entity.type
_entity.pdbx_description
1 polymer ?
#
loop_
_entity_poly.entity_id
_entity_poly.type
_entity_poly.pdbx_seq_one_letter_code
_entity_poly.pdbx_strand_id
1 'polypeptide(L)'
;KRRRYAKTIDQAREDLLDPTREVDDTLASLLSDIEETEAEQQESGYTASQAMDAWAEAYEDDTPGLKFYIPPLDELFFGGLQPGNLIVIGAAPGAGKTTLALDFLRRNAARDVPGCFFSYEMGVTELTEKMISATGNIPYSKLRKKQLSMQEWKGAKNVAEKLGQQPFWIFDDTPTLEQVMAVSRIYQRKEGIKYIIVDYAGLVPVTNGSRLTELETLSRVTRELKKLARSLGIVVILLSQMNRDTNKAGTPSIFGFRGSASLEQDANAALLCWRSRDPEDSDTSLHIKVGKNRSGIEGEVEVDAQLAYSRFGVGGFPGQNIDEDMVDEWAEGRALWLGAADDEAKEQARQKILDKFGPQQLQWLEGGESVDAMEADLDEQ
;
A
#
# COMPACT_ATOMS: atom_id res chain seq x y z
N LYS A 1 -37.70 -1.99 9.55
CA LYS A 1 -37.03 -2.05 8.25
C LYS A 1 -37.72 -1.17 7.22
N ARG A 2 -38.93 -1.48 6.73
CA ARG A 2 -39.66 -0.69 5.70
C ARG A 2 -39.77 0.79 6.03
N ARG A 3 -40.08 1.15 7.30
CA ARG A 3 -40.22 2.55 7.73
C ARG A 3 -38.89 3.30 7.69
N ARG A 4 -37.78 2.64 8.00
CA ARG A 4 -36.44 3.25 7.99
C ARG A 4 -35.98 3.49 6.56
N TYR A 5 -36.10 2.48 5.69
CA TYR A 5 -35.82 2.67 4.26
C TYR A 5 -36.71 3.76 3.62
N ALA A 6 -38.00 3.80 3.97
CA ALA A 6 -38.86 4.85 3.48
C ALA A 6 -38.36 6.24 3.90
N LYS A 7 -37.95 6.41 5.17
CA LYS A 7 -37.41 7.68 5.65
C LYS A 7 -36.09 8.06 4.95
N THR A 8 -35.19 7.09 4.75
CA THR A 8 -33.92 7.30 4.03
C THR A 8 -34.14 7.70 2.57
N ILE A 9 -35.12 7.05 1.89
CA ILE A 9 -35.48 7.36 0.50
C ILE A 9 -36.15 8.74 0.43
N ASP A 10 -37.06 9.07 1.37
CA ASP A 10 -37.69 10.37 1.42
C ASP A 10 -36.70 11.50 1.64
N GLN A 11 -35.72 11.30 2.53
CA GLN A 11 -34.62 12.26 2.75
C GLN A 11 -33.79 12.44 1.49
N ALA A 12 -33.36 11.35 0.85
CA ALA A 12 -32.59 11.43 -0.39
C ALA A 12 -33.36 12.12 -1.51
N ARG A 13 -34.69 11.92 -1.56
CA ARG A 13 -35.55 12.64 -2.50
C ARG A 13 -35.60 14.16 -2.24
N GLU A 14 -35.68 14.57 -0.99
CA GLU A 14 -35.62 15.98 -0.62
C GLU A 14 -34.27 16.58 -0.97
N ASP A 15 -33.17 15.87 -0.68
CA ASP A 15 -31.83 16.30 -0.97
C ASP A 15 -31.54 16.39 -2.49
N LEU A 16 -32.10 15.49 -3.32
CA LEU A 16 -32.05 15.57 -4.79
C LEU A 16 -32.82 16.74 -5.39
N LEU A 17 -33.82 17.25 -4.68
CA LEU A 17 -34.62 18.41 -5.10
C LEU A 17 -34.00 19.73 -4.63
N ASP A 18 -33.01 19.71 -3.76
CA ASP A 18 -32.27 20.89 -3.31
C ASP A 18 -31.19 21.26 -4.33
N PRO A 19 -31.30 22.38 -5.05
CA PRO A 19 -30.34 22.79 -6.08
C PRO A 19 -28.97 23.18 -5.50
N THR A 20 -28.80 23.26 -4.19
CA THR A 20 -27.53 23.56 -3.52
C THR A 20 -26.71 22.30 -3.20
N ARG A 21 -27.27 21.12 -3.41
CA ARG A 21 -26.61 19.83 -3.17
C ARG A 21 -26.18 19.17 -4.47
N GLU A 22 -25.00 18.59 -4.45
CA GLU A 22 -24.50 17.77 -5.55
C GLU A 22 -25.25 16.42 -5.56
N VAL A 23 -25.67 15.99 -6.75
CA VAL A 23 -26.41 14.73 -6.94
C VAL A 23 -25.57 13.53 -6.48
N ASP A 24 -24.27 13.54 -6.81
CA ASP A 24 -23.37 12.45 -6.47
C ASP A 24 -23.17 12.30 -4.96
N ASP A 25 -23.09 13.40 -4.22
CA ASP A 25 -23.01 13.40 -2.76
C ASP A 25 -24.29 12.85 -2.12
N THR A 26 -25.45 13.20 -2.67
CA THR A 26 -26.75 12.70 -2.20
C THR A 26 -26.87 11.19 -2.44
N LEU A 27 -26.46 10.70 -3.62
CA LEU A 27 -26.47 9.27 -3.93
C LEU A 27 -25.48 8.49 -3.05
N ALA A 28 -24.31 9.03 -2.80
CA ALA A 28 -23.33 8.43 -1.90
C ALA A 28 -23.86 8.31 -0.47
N SER A 29 -24.52 9.36 0.04
CA SER A 29 -25.19 9.36 1.36
C SER A 29 -26.30 8.31 1.42
N LEU A 30 -27.17 8.25 0.42
CA LEU A 30 -28.26 7.27 0.33
C LEU A 30 -27.73 5.83 0.39
N LEU A 31 -26.71 5.52 -0.38
CA LEU A 31 -26.08 4.20 -0.38
C LEU A 31 -25.49 3.86 1.00
N SER A 32 -24.81 4.81 1.63
CA SER A 32 -24.28 4.64 2.99
C SER A 32 -25.37 4.34 4.01
N ASP A 33 -26.46 5.09 4.01
CA ASP A 33 -27.57 4.93 4.95
C ASP A 33 -28.31 3.59 4.77
N ILE A 34 -28.46 3.14 3.51
CA ILE A 34 -29.05 1.83 3.20
C ILE A 34 -28.16 0.73 3.80
N GLU A 35 -26.86 0.81 3.61
CA GLU A 35 -25.91 -0.19 4.11
C GLU A 35 -25.81 -0.19 5.64
N GLU A 36 -25.82 0.96 6.29
CA GLU A 36 -25.91 1.03 7.76
C GLU A 36 -27.19 0.36 8.26
N THR A 37 -28.32 0.56 7.56
CA THR A 37 -29.58 -0.07 7.90
C THR A 37 -29.55 -1.60 7.70
N GLU A 38 -28.76 -2.09 6.77
CA GLU A 38 -28.51 -3.53 6.56
C GLU A 38 -27.54 -4.10 7.60
N ALA A 39 -26.45 -3.40 7.87
CA ALA A 39 -25.41 -3.81 8.82
C ALA A 39 -25.91 -3.90 10.27
N GLU A 40 -26.81 -3.01 10.70
CA GLU A 40 -27.43 -3.05 12.03
C GLU A 40 -28.33 -4.27 12.26
N GLN A 41 -28.69 -5.00 11.20
CA GLN A 41 -29.56 -6.18 11.28
C GLN A 41 -28.82 -7.52 11.21
N GLN A 42 -27.52 -7.51 10.90
CA GLN A 42 -26.70 -8.65 11.23
C GLN A 42 -26.58 -8.67 12.76
N GLU A 43 -27.08 -9.72 13.38
CA GLU A 43 -26.78 -9.99 14.80
C GLU A 43 -25.28 -9.86 14.97
N SER A 44 -24.87 -8.76 15.63
CA SER A 44 -23.46 -8.33 15.66
C SER A 44 -22.65 -9.14 16.67
N GLY A 45 -22.78 -10.45 16.62
CA GLY A 45 -22.08 -11.35 17.50
C GLY A 45 -21.93 -12.74 16.93
N TYR A 46 -20.78 -13.34 17.15
CA TYR A 46 -20.55 -14.75 16.89
C TYR A 46 -20.75 -15.54 18.18
N THR A 47 -21.44 -16.68 18.13
CA THR A 47 -21.33 -17.70 19.17
C THR A 47 -19.90 -18.24 19.17
N ALA A 48 -19.48 -18.88 20.26
CA ALA A 48 -18.15 -19.49 20.32
C ALA A 48 -17.93 -20.51 19.16
N SER A 49 -18.94 -21.30 18.83
CA SER A 49 -18.88 -22.24 17.69
C SER A 49 -18.64 -21.50 16.38
N GLN A 50 -19.47 -20.52 16.05
CA GLN A 50 -19.33 -19.73 14.81
C GLN A 50 -17.97 -19.02 14.71
N ALA A 51 -17.40 -18.57 15.84
CA ALA A 51 -16.07 -17.97 15.85
C ALA A 51 -14.97 -19.01 15.54
N MET A 52 -15.13 -20.26 16.03
CA MET A 52 -14.19 -21.34 15.71
C MET A 52 -14.32 -21.81 14.27
N ASP A 53 -15.55 -21.91 13.75
CA ASP A 53 -15.79 -22.25 12.35
C ASP A 53 -15.19 -21.18 11.41
N ALA A 54 -15.41 -19.90 11.69
CA ALA A 54 -14.82 -18.79 10.93
C ALA A 54 -13.28 -18.78 11.01
N TRP A 55 -12.70 -19.17 12.15
CA TRP A 55 -11.25 -19.33 12.26
C TRP A 55 -10.74 -20.46 11.38
N ALA A 56 -11.41 -21.61 11.39
CA ALA A 56 -11.02 -22.77 10.59
C ALA A 56 -11.09 -22.46 9.08
N GLU A 57 -12.19 -21.82 8.63
CA GLU A 57 -12.33 -21.37 7.24
C GLU A 57 -11.21 -20.40 6.85
N ALA A 58 -10.88 -19.43 7.71
CA ALA A 58 -9.80 -18.48 7.45
C ALA A 58 -8.41 -19.12 7.47
N TYR A 59 -8.22 -20.19 8.22
CA TYR A 59 -6.96 -20.96 8.27
C TYR A 59 -6.76 -21.83 7.03
N GLU A 60 -7.85 -22.36 6.47
CA GLU A 60 -7.85 -23.18 5.26
C GLU A 60 -7.83 -22.32 3.96
N ASP A 61 -8.05 -21.01 4.07
CA ASP A 61 -7.99 -20.10 2.92
C ASP A 61 -6.53 -19.82 2.53
N ASP A 62 -6.05 -20.53 1.51
CA ASP A 62 -4.73 -20.36 0.92
C ASP A 62 -4.59 -19.10 0.04
N THR A 63 -5.60 -18.22 0.03
CA THR A 63 -5.56 -16.98 -0.78
C THR A 63 -4.35 -16.13 -0.35
N PRO A 64 -3.40 -15.81 -1.25
CA PRO A 64 -2.23 -15.04 -0.91
C PRO A 64 -2.61 -13.67 -0.34
N GLY A 65 -2.05 -13.32 0.81
CA GLY A 65 -2.20 -11.99 1.39
C GLY A 65 -1.67 -10.91 0.44
N LEU A 66 -2.17 -9.68 0.58
CA LEU A 66 -1.67 -8.53 -0.17
C LEU A 66 -0.24 -8.22 0.25
N LYS A 67 0.69 -8.15 -0.70
CA LYS A 67 2.13 -7.97 -0.44
C LYS A 67 2.65 -6.66 -1.02
N PHE A 68 3.69 -6.13 -0.39
CA PHE A 68 4.53 -5.08 -0.99
C PHE A 68 5.46 -5.66 -2.06
N TYR A 69 5.66 -6.98 -2.05
CA TYR A 69 6.68 -7.67 -2.83
C TYR A 69 8.07 -7.11 -2.55
N ILE A 70 8.29 -6.78 -1.30
CA ILE A 70 9.55 -6.43 -0.66
C ILE A 70 9.71 -7.45 0.47
N PRO A 71 10.41 -8.59 0.23
CA PRO A 71 10.41 -9.72 1.16
C PRO A 71 10.70 -9.36 2.61
N PRO A 72 11.73 -8.54 2.93
CA PRO A 72 11.97 -8.15 4.32
C PRO A 72 10.80 -7.38 4.95
N LEU A 73 10.08 -6.57 4.16
CA LEU A 73 8.93 -5.83 4.63
C LEU A 73 7.72 -6.75 4.80
N ASP A 74 7.47 -7.64 3.84
CA ASP A 74 6.33 -8.56 3.88
C ASP A 74 6.43 -9.54 5.04
N GLU A 75 7.62 -9.88 5.48
CA GLU A 75 7.85 -10.71 6.68
C GLU A 75 7.43 -10.05 7.96
N LEU A 76 7.62 -8.75 8.10
CA LEU A 76 7.10 -8.01 9.24
C LEU A 76 5.56 -8.09 9.33
N PHE A 77 4.89 -8.47 8.22
CA PHE A 77 3.45 -8.70 8.13
C PHE A 77 3.07 -10.19 8.04
N PHE A 78 3.97 -11.12 8.45
CA PHE A 78 3.75 -12.55 8.35
C PHE A 78 3.35 -13.03 6.95
N GLY A 79 3.96 -12.44 5.93
CA GLY A 79 3.75 -12.77 4.53
C GLY A 79 2.70 -11.95 3.80
N GLY A 80 2.06 -10.96 4.45
CA GLY A 80 1.17 -10.05 3.75
C GLY A 80 0.19 -9.27 4.62
N LEU A 81 -0.41 -8.25 4.03
CA LEU A 81 -1.40 -7.39 4.68
C LEU A 81 -2.74 -8.12 4.80
N GLN A 82 -3.34 -8.05 5.97
CA GLN A 82 -4.59 -8.75 6.26
C GLN A 82 -5.82 -7.93 5.87
N PRO A 83 -6.87 -8.55 5.28
CA PRO A 83 -8.14 -7.89 5.01
C PRO A 83 -8.73 -7.21 6.26
N GLY A 84 -9.42 -6.10 6.06
CA GLY A 84 -10.00 -5.30 7.15
C GLY A 84 -8.99 -4.39 7.85
N ASN A 85 -7.74 -4.34 7.41
CA ASN A 85 -6.71 -3.50 8.00
C ASN A 85 -6.60 -2.13 7.34
N LEU A 86 -6.35 -1.12 8.17
CA LEU A 86 -5.92 0.21 7.78
C LEU A 86 -4.41 0.32 8.00
N ILE A 87 -3.68 0.53 6.92
CA ILE A 87 -2.23 0.73 6.91
C ILE A 87 -1.94 2.20 6.63
N VAL A 88 -1.20 2.86 7.47
CA VAL A 88 -0.79 4.26 7.27
C VAL A 88 0.67 4.29 6.82
N ILE A 89 0.95 4.95 5.70
CA ILE A 89 2.32 5.17 5.22
C ILE A 89 2.64 6.65 5.34
N GLY A 90 3.52 6.98 6.27
CA GLY A 90 4.01 8.34 6.50
C GLY A 90 5.37 8.57 5.90
N ALA A 91 5.52 9.73 5.25
CA ALA A 91 6.81 10.15 4.73
C ALA A 91 6.94 11.68 4.70
N ALA A 92 8.19 12.15 4.75
CA ALA A 92 8.47 13.54 4.41
C ALA A 92 8.23 13.80 2.91
N PRO A 93 7.92 15.03 2.52
CA PRO A 93 7.79 15.39 1.10
C PRO A 93 9.01 14.96 0.30
N GLY A 94 8.80 14.27 -0.82
CA GLY A 94 9.87 13.80 -1.71
C GLY A 94 10.61 12.54 -1.25
N ALA A 95 10.23 11.90 -0.15
CA ALA A 95 10.86 10.65 0.30
C ALA A 95 10.43 9.40 -0.49
N GLY A 96 9.40 9.49 -1.36
CA GLY A 96 8.98 8.39 -2.21
C GLY A 96 7.67 7.71 -1.81
N LYS A 97 6.88 8.30 -0.92
CA LYS A 97 5.58 7.79 -0.44
C LYS A 97 4.66 7.30 -1.58
N THR A 98 4.36 8.18 -2.55
CA THR A 98 3.54 7.86 -3.72
C THR A 98 4.17 6.78 -4.60
N THR A 99 5.50 6.78 -4.72
CA THR A 99 6.23 5.76 -5.48
C THR A 99 6.07 4.37 -4.84
N LEU A 100 6.17 4.26 -3.50
CA LEU A 100 5.95 3.00 -2.78
C LEU A 100 4.51 2.50 -2.95
N ALA A 101 3.54 3.41 -2.89
CA ALA A 101 2.13 3.08 -3.09
C ALA A 101 1.82 2.64 -4.54
N LEU A 102 2.45 3.27 -5.54
CA LEU A 102 2.33 2.86 -6.95
C LEU A 102 3.02 1.52 -7.22
N ASP A 103 4.15 1.25 -6.59
CA ASP A 103 4.81 -0.05 -6.67
C ASP A 103 3.93 -1.15 -6.08
N PHE A 104 3.29 -0.89 -4.94
CA PHE A 104 2.30 -1.79 -4.35
C PHE A 104 1.13 -2.05 -5.32
N LEU A 105 0.53 -0.98 -5.88
CA LEU A 105 -0.56 -1.09 -6.87
C LEU A 105 -0.14 -1.95 -8.05
N ARG A 106 0.99 -1.60 -8.68
CA ARG A 106 1.50 -2.23 -9.90
C ARG A 106 1.79 -3.72 -9.70
N ARG A 107 2.46 -4.08 -8.60
CA ARG A 107 2.87 -5.46 -8.31
C ARG A 107 1.69 -6.36 -7.97
N ASN A 108 0.68 -5.84 -7.28
CA ASN A 108 -0.56 -6.58 -7.00
C ASN A 108 -1.43 -6.69 -8.26
N ALA A 109 -1.56 -5.62 -9.05
CA ALA A 109 -2.33 -5.64 -10.29
C ALA A 109 -1.73 -6.58 -11.36
N ALA A 110 -0.40 -6.69 -11.43
CA ALA A 110 0.28 -7.65 -12.30
C ALA A 110 0.00 -9.12 -11.94
N ARG A 111 -0.55 -9.38 -10.76
CA ARG A 111 -0.97 -10.69 -10.26
C ARG A 111 -2.50 -10.83 -10.18
N ASP A 112 -3.18 -10.05 -10.99
CA ASP A 112 -4.64 -10.04 -11.08
C ASP A 112 -5.36 -9.72 -9.76
N VAL A 113 -4.70 -9.02 -8.83
CA VAL A 113 -5.32 -8.56 -7.59
C VAL A 113 -5.91 -7.17 -7.79
N PRO A 114 -7.26 -7.04 -7.82
CA PRO A 114 -7.93 -5.78 -8.16
C PRO A 114 -7.86 -4.75 -7.03
N GLY A 115 -7.62 -3.46 -7.39
CA GLY A 115 -7.55 -2.38 -6.43
C GLY A 115 -7.82 -0.99 -7.00
N CYS A 116 -8.12 -0.03 -6.12
CA CYS A 116 -8.37 1.37 -6.49
C CYS A 116 -7.32 2.30 -5.89
N PHE A 117 -6.97 3.35 -6.63
CA PHE A 117 -6.07 4.42 -6.20
C PHE A 117 -6.80 5.76 -6.29
N PHE A 118 -6.98 6.43 -5.16
CA PHE A 118 -7.54 7.78 -5.07
C PHE A 118 -6.42 8.79 -4.88
N SER A 119 -6.19 9.63 -5.89
CA SER A 119 -5.11 10.62 -5.92
C SER A 119 -5.66 12.03 -5.73
N TYR A 120 -5.12 12.76 -4.78
CA TYR A 120 -5.43 14.17 -4.51
C TYR A 120 -4.27 15.11 -4.83
N GLU A 121 -3.07 14.57 -5.03
CA GLU A 121 -1.85 15.35 -5.25
C GLU A 121 -1.39 15.29 -6.71
N MET A 122 -1.59 14.15 -7.37
CA MET A 122 -1.05 13.89 -8.71
C MET A 122 -2.16 13.47 -9.67
N GLY A 123 -2.15 14.03 -10.89
CA GLY A 123 -3.09 13.63 -11.95
C GLY A 123 -2.78 12.26 -12.53
N VAL A 124 -3.80 11.62 -13.15
CA VAL A 124 -3.73 10.28 -13.74
C VAL A 124 -2.58 10.15 -14.74
N THR A 125 -2.33 11.15 -15.57
CA THR A 125 -1.24 11.12 -16.56
C THR A 125 0.12 10.97 -15.88
N GLU A 126 0.38 11.70 -14.80
CA GLU A 126 1.65 11.64 -14.09
C GLU A 126 1.84 10.31 -13.38
N LEU A 127 0.79 9.77 -12.75
CA LEU A 127 0.79 8.45 -12.12
C LEU A 127 1.06 7.36 -13.16
N THR A 128 0.39 7.42 -14.32
CA THR A 128 0.59 6.48 -15.43
C THR A 128 2.02 6.54 -15.98
N GLU A 129 2.59 7.75 -16.16
CA GLU A 129 3.99 7.91 -16.58
C GLU A 129 4.97 7.25 -15.59
N LYS A 130 4.71 7.37 -14.28
CA LYS A 130 5.51 6.69 -13.24
C LYS A 130 5.40 5.16 -13.33
N MET A 131 4.19 4.64 -13.55
CA MET A 131 3.98 3.20 -13.72
C MET A 131 4.64 2.67 -15.00
N ILE A 132 4.54 3.38 -16.13
CA ILE A 132 5.24 3.05 -17.37
C ILE A 132 6.76 3.08 -17.17
N SER A 133 7.27 4.10 -16.48
CA SER A 133 8.69 4.22 -16.14
C SER A 133 9.17 3.00 -15.34
N ALA A 134 8.42 2.63 -14.29
CA ALA A 134 8.75 1.52 -13.41
C ALA A 134 8.73 0.16 -14.12
N THR A 135 7.70 -0.10 -14.91
CA THR A 135 7.49 -1.38 -15.60
C THR A 135 8.37 -1.51 -16.85
N GLY A 136 8.52 -0.42 -17.62
CA GLY A 136 9.25 -0.41 -18.88
C GLY A 136 10.75 -0.17 -18.75
N ASN A 137 11.25 0.01 -17.53
CA ASN A 137 12.65 0.40 -17.29
C ASN A 137 13.08 1.63 -18.11
N ILE A 138 12.17 2.61 -18.22
CA ILE A 138 12.38 3.84 -18.97
C ILE A 138 12.58 4.99 -17.97
N PRO A 139 13.67 5.77 -18.03
CA PRO A 139 13.88 6.87 -17.11
C PRO A 139 12.69 7.85 -17.12
N TYR A 140 12.09 8.10 -15.94
CA TYR A 140 10.93 8.98 -15.79
C TYR A 140 11.15 10.37 -16.39
N SER A 141 12.38 10.90 -16.28
CA SER A 141 12.75 12.19 -16.86
C SER A 141 12.61 12.22 -18.39
N LYS A 142 12.84 11.11 -19.10
CA LYS A 142 12.67 11.02 -20.55
C LYS A 142 11.19 11.05 -20.95
N LEU A 143 10.32 10.35 -20.18
CA LEU A 143 8.87 10.41 -20.36
C LEU A 143 8.35 11.83 -20.18
N ARG A 144 8.67 12.48 -19.08
CA ARG A 144 8.25 13.86 -18.74
C ARG A 144 8.73 14.89 -19.76
N LYS A 145 9.96 14.75 -20.28
CA LYS A 145 10.53 15.65 -21.27
C LYS A 145 10.12 15.30 -22.70
N LYS A 146 9.35 14.21 -22.91
CA LYS A 146 8.98 13.68 -24.23
C LYS A 146 10.21 13.43 -25.14
N GLN A 147 11.28 12.89 -24.55
CA GLN A 147 12.59 12.66 -25.19
C GLN A 147 12.85 11.18 -25.41
N LEU A 148 11.83 10.43 -25.79
CA LEU A 148 11.96 9.00 -26.12
C LEU A 148 12.41 8.84 -27.57
N SER A 149 13.35 7.92 -27.80
CA SER A 149 13.62 7.40 -29.12
C SER A 149 12.39 6.64 -29.67
N MET A 150 12.34 6.38 -30.96
CA MET A 150 11.24 5.61 -31.57
C MET A 150 11.12 4.21 -30.97
N GLN A 151 12.25 3.59 -30.60
CA GLN A 151 12.25 2.27 -29.97
C GLN A 151 11.72 2.32 -28.53
N GLU A 152 12.20 3.29 -27.74
CA GLU A 152 11.69 3.52 -26.36
C GLU A 152 10.19 3.86 -26.36
N TRP A 153 9.74 4.66 -27.33
CA TRP A 153 8.32 4.97 -27.48
C TRP A 153 7.45 3.72 -27.78
N LYS A 154 7.92 2.84 -28.68
CA LYS A 154 7.24 1.57 -28.92
C LYS A 154 7.20 0.70 -27.68
N GLY A 155 8.32 0.63 -26.93
CA GLY A 155 8.38 -0.07 -25.64
C GLY A 155 7.39 0.49 -24.63
N ALA A 156 7.35 1.81 -24.46
CA ALA A 156 6.43 2.49 -23.57
C ALA A 156 4.95 2.21 -23.92
N LYS A 157 4.60 2.20 -25.22
CA LYS A 157 3.25 1.84 -25.67
C LYS A 157 2.88 0.39 -25.34
N ASN A 158 3.77 -0.56 -25.56
CA ASN A 158 3.53 -1.96 -25.22
C ASN A 158 3.31 -2.14 -23.70
N VAL A 159 4.09 -1.42 -22.87
CA VAL A 159 3.91 -1.40 -21.42
C VAL A 159 2.56 -0.80 -21.05
N ALA A 160 2.19 0.34 -21.67
CA ALA A 160 0.89 0.98 -21.40
C ALA A 160 -0.29 0.07 -21.78
N GLU A 161 -0.20 -0.67 -22.90
CA GLU A 161 -1.20 -1.66 -23.30
C GLU A 161 -1.33 -2.80 -22.28
N LYS A 162 -0.20 -3.33 -21.76
CA LYS A 162 -0.20 -4.36 -20.71
C LYS A 162 -0.81 -3.83 -19.40
N LEU A 163 -0.40 -2.65 -18.95
CA LEU A 163 -0.97 -2.02 -17.76
C LEU A 163 -2.48 -1.75 -17.91
N GLY A 164 -2.92 -1.38 -19.12
CA GLY A 164 -4.34 -1.15 -19.42
C GLY A 164 -5.23 -2.40 -19.34
N GLN A 165 -4.65 -3.58 -19.26
CA GLN A 165 -5.37 -4.85 -19.08
C GLN A 165 -5.42 -5.31 -17.63
N GLN A 166 -4.68 -4.65 -16.73
CA GLN A 166 -4.61 -5.03 -15.32
C GLN A 166 -5.80 -4.47 -14.52
N PRO A 167 -6.24 -5.16 -13.48
CA PRO A 167 -7.44 -4.81 -12.71
C PRO A 167 -7.17 -3.72 -11.68
N PHE A 168 -6.88 -2.49 -12.11
CA PHE A 168 -6.78 -1.35 -11.21
C PHE A 168 -7.49 -0.12 -11.78
N TRP A 169 -7.93 0.76 -10.90
CA TRP A 169 -8.63 2.01 -11.24
C TRP A 169 -8.02 3.18 -10.50
N ILE A 170 -7.82 4.30 -11.20
CA ILE A 170 -7.25 5.54 -10.65
C ILE A 170 -8.34 6.62 -10.71
N PHE A 171 -8.53 7.31 -9.59
CA PHE A 171 -9.45 8.44 -9.41
C PHE A 171 -8.63 9.66 -9.01
N ASP A 172 -8.62 10.72 -9.84
CA ASP A 172 -7.88 11.97 -9.62
C ASP A 172 -8.76 13.23 -9.62
N ASP A 173 -10.07 13.02 -9.60
CA ASP A 173 -11.11 14.07 -9.55
C ASP A 173 -11.40 14.58 -8.15
N THR A 174 -10.51 14.34 -7.20
CA THR A 174 -10.60 14.78 -5.80
C THR A 174 -11.94 14.45 -5.10
N PRO A 175 -12.35 13.16 -5.07
CA PRO A 175 -13.62 12.78 -4.48
C PRO A 175 -13.69 13.08 -2.98
N THR A 176 -14.88 13.40 -2.48
CA THR A 176 -15.09 13.50 -1.03
C THR A 176 -14.90 12.16 -0.33
N LEU A 177 -14.74 12.16 1.00
CA LEU A 177 -14.66 10.92 1.78
C LEU A 177 -15.85 10.00 1.51
N GLU A 178 -17.05 10.58 1.45
CA GLU A 178 -18.28 9.87 1.19
C GLU A 178 -18.30 9.23 -0.21
N GLN A 179 -17.78 9.94 -1.22
CA GLN A 179 -17.61 9.41 -2.58
C GLN A 179 -16.56 8.31 -2.64
N VAL A 180 -15.41 8.46 -1.95
CA VAL A 180 -14.41 7.39 -1.84
C VAL A 180 -15.06 6.12 -1.27
N MET A 181 -15.82 6.26 -0.19
CA MET A 181 -16.52 5.14 0.44
C MET A 181 -17.54 4.49 -0.50
N ALA A 182 -18.34 5.29 -1.21
CA ALA A 182 -19.36 4.79 -2.14
C ALA A 182 -18.72 4.07 -3.34
N VAL A 183 -17.72 4.69 -3.97
CA VAL A 183 -16.96 4.09 -5.09
C VAL A 183 -16.32 2.78 -4.67
N SER A 184 -15.67 2.74 -3.50
CA SER A 184 -15.03 1.53 -2.98
C SER A 184 -16.05 0.39 -2.81
N ARG A 185 -17.25 0.66 -2.32
CA ARG A 185 -18.31 -0.33 -2.19
C ARG A 185 -18.80 -0.85 -3.54
N ILE A 186 -18.99 0.06 -4.51
CA ILE A 186 -19.39 -0.30 -5.87
C ILE A 186 -18.34 -1.22 -6.52
N TYR A 187 -17.08 -0.83 -6.46
CA TYR A 187 -15.99 -1.61 -7.07
C TYR A 187 -15.72 -2.93 -6.34
N GLN A 188 -15.91 -2.96 -5.02
CA GLN A 188 -15.81 -4.22 -4.28
C GLN A 188 -16.89 -5.23 -4.73
N ARG A 189 -18.14 -4.77 -4.95
CA ARG A 189 -19.23 -5.64 -5.42
C ARG A 189 -19.07 -6.04 -6.89
N LYS A 190 -18.62 -5.10 -7.74
CA LYS A 190 -18.58 -5.29 -9.20
C LYS A 190 -17.30 -6.01 -9.65
N GLU A 191 -16.17 -5.62 -9.10
CA GLU A 191 -14.84 -6.03 -9.54
C GLU A 191 -14.09 -6.86 -8.47
N GLY A 192 -14.64 -6.98 -7.26
CA GLY A 192 -14.04 -7.74 -6.17
C GLY A 192 -12.75 -7.15 -5.62
N ILE A 193 -12.59 -5.80 -5.64
CA ILE A 193 -11.36 -5.15 -5.18
C ILE A 193 -10.95 -5.66 -3.80
N LYS A 194 -9.64 -5.83 -3.61
CA LYS A 194 -9.03 -6.30 -2.38
C LYS A 194 -8.40 -5.19 -1.56
N TYR A 195 -8.13 -4.05 -2.17
CA TYR A 195 -7.53 -2.89 -1.50
C TYR A 195 -7.90 -1.57 -2.15
N ILE A 196 -7.75 -0.51 -1.38
CA ILE A 196 -7.75 0.87 -1.87
C ILE A 196 -6.54 1.61 -1.34
N ILE A 197 -6.05 2.56 -2.11
CA ILE A 197 -4.97 3.49 -1.75
C ILE A 197 -5.52 4.91 -1.80
N VAL A 198 -5.24 5.73 -0.78
CA VAL A 198 -5.66 7.13 -0.70
C VAL A 198 -4.42 8.02 -0.53
N ASP A 199 -4.09 8.81 -1.53
CA ASP A 199 -2.90 9.68 -1.55
C ASP A 199 -3.30 11.16 -1.67
N TYR A 200 -3.33 11.91 -0.59
CA TYR A 200 -3.03 11.63 0.81
C TYR A 200 -4.14 12.15 1.72
N ALA A 201 -4.18 11.65 2.94
CA ALA A 201 -5.23 11.86 3.93
C ALA A 201 -5.59 13.33 4.22
N GLY A 202 -4.61 14.22 4.20
CA GLY A 202 -4.80 15.64 4.53
C GLY A 202 -5.50 16.46 3.44
N LEU A 203 -5.71 15.92 2.24
CA LEU A 203 -6.42 16.59 1.14
C LEU A 203 -7.83 16.03 0.90
N VAL A 204 -8.23 14.95 1.60
CA VAL A 204 -9.56 14.36 1.42
C VAL A 204 -10.66 15.30 1.91
N PRO A 205 -11.53 15.84 1.03
CA PRO A 205 -12.64 16.68 1.46
C PRO A 205 -13.68 15.83 2.21
N VAL A 206 -14.33 16.46 3.20
CA VAL A 206 -15.42 15.82 3.96
C VAL A 206 -16.68 16.63 3.79
N THR A 207 -17.76 16.00 3.36
CA THR A 207 -19.07 16.67 3.22
C THR A 207 -19.51 17.24 4.56
N ASN A 208 -20.00 18.48 4.55
CA ASN A 208 -20.37 19.24 5.75
C ASN A 208 -19.21 19.51 6.73
N GLY A 209 -17.97 19.37 6.27
CA GLY A 209 -16.76 19.57 7.09
C GLY A 209 -16.31 21.02 7.28
N SER A 210 -17.06 22.03 6.76
CA SER A 210 -16.67 23.45 6.78
C SER A 210 -16.44 24.06 8.17
N ARG A 211 -16.78 23.33 9.24
CA ARG A 211 -16.56 23.70 10.65
C ARG A 211 -15.50 22.87 11.34
N LEU A 212 -14.94 21.85 10.67
CA LEU A 212 -13.95 20.96 11.25
C LEU A 212 -12.54 21.56 11.08
N THR A 213 -11.73 21.41 12.08
CA THR A 213 -10.28 21.66 11.99
C THR A 213 -9.61 20.59 11.12
N GLU A 214 -8.39 20.86 10.63
CA GLU A 214 -7.59 19.89 9.88
C GLU A 214 -7.43 18.56 10.66
N LEU A 215 -7.21 18.65 11.98
CA LEU A 215 -7.08 17.47 12.86
C LEU A 215 -8.37 16.66 12.98
N GLU A 216 -9.51 17.34 13.11
CA GLU A 216 -10.83 16.68 13.19
C GLU A 216 -11.18 16.02 11.86
N THR A 217 -10.88 16.68 10.74
CA THR A 217 -11.05 16.13 9.39
C THR A 217 -10.22 14.86 9.21
N LEU A 218 -8.94 14.91 9.55
CA LEU A 218 -8.05 13.76 9.45
C LEU A 218 -8.52 12.60 10.34
N SER A 219 -8.95 12.91 11.56
CA SER A 219 -9.51 11.91 12.49
C SER A 219 -10.77 11.25 11.94
N ARG A 220 -11.64 12.02 11.29
CA ARG A 220 -12.84 11.50 10.64
C ARG A 220 -12.47 10.61 9.46
N VAL A 221 -11.60 11.07 8.56
CA VAL A 221 -11.11 10.30 7.40
C VAL A 221 -10.54 8.96 7.86
N THR A 222 -9.63 8.97 8.83
CA THR A 222 -8.98 7.76 9.34
C THR A 222 -9.99 6.77 9.92
N ARG A 223 -10.92 7.26 10.75
CA ARG A 223 -11.94 6.44 11.39
C ARG A 223 -12.91 5.81 10.38
N GLU A 224 -13.41 6.59 9.43
CA GLU A 224 -14.36 6.09 8.43
C GLU A 224 -13.70 5.12 7.46
N LEU A 225 -12.46 5.39 7.02
CA LEU A 225 -11.70 4.45 6.21
C LEU A 225 -11.36 3.15 6.96
N LYS A 226 -11.13 3.22 8.28
CA LYS A 226 -10.97 2.01 9.11
C LYS A 226 -12.25 1.17 9.18
N LYS A 227 -13.40 1.83 9.33
CA LYS A 227 -14.70 1.13 9.28
C LYS A 227 -14.94 0.51 7.91
N LEU A 228 -14.63 1.24 6.84
CA LEU A 228 -14.75 0.76 5.45
C LEU A 228 -13.91 -0.50 5.24
N ALA A 229 -12.64 -0.48 5.63
CA ALA A 229 -11.75 -1.63 5.54
C ALA A 229 -12.39 -2.88 6.14
N ARG A 230 -12.90 -2.76 7.38
CA ARG A 230 -13.54 -3.86 8.10
C ARG A 230 -14.84 -4.33 7.46
N SER A 231 -15.70 -3.40 7.03
CA SER A 231 -17.03 -3.72 6.47
C SER A 231 -16.93 -4.41 5.12
N LEU A 232 -15.92 -4.07 4.31
CA LEU A 232 -15.72 -4.65 2.98
C LEU A 232 -14.71 -5.82 2.97
N GLY A 233 -14.02 -6.08 4.08
CA GLY A 233 -12.96 -7.09 4.11
C GLY A 233 -11.80 -6.75 3.15
N ILE A 234 -11.45 -5.46 2.99
CA ILE A 234 -10.36 -5.00 2.12
C ILE A 234 -9.24 -4.37 2.93
N VAL A 235 -8.06 -4.23 2.33
CA VAL A 235 -6.98 -3.43 2.89
C VAL A 235 -7.14 -1.98 2.46
N VAL A 236 -7.00 -1.03 3.39
CA VAL A 236 -6.91 0.39 3.09
C VAL A 236 -5.50 0.88 3.37
N ILE A 237 -4.85 1.42 2.34
CA ILE A 237 -3.54 2.08 2.46
C ILE A 237 -3.79 3.59 2.41
N LEU A 238 -3.52 4.27 3.52
CA LEU A 238 -3.68 5.70 3.67
C LEU A 238 -2.32 6.37 3.74
N LEU A 239 -2.02 7.22 2.76
CA LEU A 239 -0.77 7.97 2.74
C LEU A 239 -0.93 9.25 3.57
N SER A 240 0.11 9.61 4.32
CA SER A 240 0.11 10.80 5.18
C SER A 240 1.46 11.53 5.09
N GLN A 241 1.42 12.86 5.21
CA GLN A 241 2.65 13.64 5.31
C GLN A 241 3.12 13.69 6.76
N MET A 242 4.45 13.65 6.93
CA MET A 242 5.09 13.83 8.23
C MET A 242 5.57 15.27 8.40
N ASN A 243 5.62 15.72 9.65
CA ASN A 243 6.21 17.02 9.99
C ASN A 243 7.71 17.05 9.66
N ARG A 244 8.20 18.18 9.12
CA ARG A 244 9.62 18.33 8.73
C ARG A 244 10.57 18.28 9.92
N ASP A 245 10.12 18.64 11.11
CA ASP A 245 10.96 18.72 12.30
C ASP A 245 11.32 17.36 12.91
N THR A 246 10.54 16.31 12.62
CA THR A 246 10.84 14.94 13.05
C THR A 246 12.03 14.33 12.33
N ASN A 247 12.41 14.83 11.17
CA ASN A 247 13.59 14.38 10.42
C ASN A 247 14.92 14.95 10.94
N LYS A 248 14.89 15.96 11.83
CA LYS A 248 16.13 16.55 12.39
C LYS A 248 16.77 15.70 13.48
N ALA A 249 16.04 14.74 14.04
CA ALA A 249 16.47 13.89 15.15
C ALA A 249 17.00 12.50 14.72
N GLY A 250 17.22 12.27 13.41
CA GLY A 250 17.58 10.95 12.90
C GLY A 250 16.35 10.14 12.47
N THR A 251 16.10 8.97 13.06
CA THR A 251 15.00 8.07 12.69
C THR A 251 13.63 8.69 12.99
N PRO A 252 12.70 8.74 12.02
CA PRO A 252 11.34 9.22 12.25
C PRO A 252 10.60 8.43 13.32
N SER A 253 9.72 9.10 14.05
CA SER A 253 8.84 8.49 15.04
C SER A 253 7.39 8.55 14.61
N ILE A 254 6.56 7.59 15.05
CA ILE A 254 5.11 7.59 14.81
C ILE A 254 4.42 8.86 15.32
N PHE A 255 5.00 9.53 16.31
CA PHE A 255 4.55 10.85 16.79
C PHE A 255 4.77 11.98 15.78
N GLY A 256 5.50 11.74 14.69
CA GLY A 256 5.78 12.69 13.63
C GLY A 256 4.67 12.84 12.59
N PHE A 257 3.63 12.04 12.61
CA PHE A 257 2.48 12.24 11.73
C PHE A 257 1.78 13.56 12.03
N ARG A 258 1.44 14.33 11.02
CA ARG A 258 0.56 15.49 11.15
C ARG A 258 -0.81 14.97 11.64
N GLY A 259 -1.25 15.40 12.82
CA GLY A 259 -2.48 14.87 13.44
C GLY A 259 -2.33 13.48 14.07
N SER A 260 -1.16 13.16 14.61
CA SER A 260 -0.65 11.84 14.99
C SER A 260 -1.57 10.96 15.81
N ALA A 261 -2.31 11.50 16.77
CA ALA A 261 -3.06 10.66 17.73
C ALA A 261 -4.12 9.76 17.08
N SER A 262 -4.89 10.27 16.12
CA SER A 262 -5.93 9.47 15.44
C SER A 262 -5.35 8.46 14.46
N LEU A 263 -4.33 8.85 13.67
CA LEU A 263 -3.64 7.93 12.77
C LEU A 263 -2.99 6.79 13.55
N GLU A 264 -2.35 7.13 14.68
CA GLU A 264 -1.74 6.13 15.54
C GLU A 264 -2.78 5.20 16.18
N GLN A 265 -3.90 5.73 16.68
CA GLN A 265 -4.91 4.92 17.38
C GLN A 265 -5.67 3.99 16.41
N ASP A 266 -6.12 4.49 15.27
CA ASP A 266 -7.02 3.78 14.38
C ASP A 266 -6.28 2.83 13.41
N ALA A 267 -5.02 3.14 13.02
CA ALA A 267 -4.24 2.27 12.15
C ALA A 267 -3.95 0.90 12.77
N ASN A 268 -3.97 -0.14 11.94
CA ASN A 268 -3.47 -1.48 12.30
C ASN A 268 -1.95 -1.52 12.22
N ALA A 269 -1.38 -0.89 11.19
CA ALA A 269 0.05 -0.72 11.05
C ALA A 269 0.40 0.69 10.56
N ALA A 270 1.58 1.17 10.96
CA ALA A 270 2.12 2.45 10.56
C ALA A 270 3.55 2.28 10.06
N LEU A 271 3.76 2.65 8.80
CA LEU A 271 5.06 2.64 8.13
C LEU A 271 5.58 4.07 8.06
N LEU A 272 6.81 4.27 8.45
CA LEU A 272 7.53 5.54 8.42
C LEU A 272 8.64 5.43 7.39
N CYS A 273 8.54 6.24 6.33
CA CYS A 273 9.48 6.18 5.22
C CYS A 273 10.35 7.43 5.18
N TRP A 274 11.66 7.26 5.06
CA TRP A 274 12.60 8.37 4.88
C TRP A 274 13.79 7.96 4.00
N ARG A 275 14.50 8.95 3.53
CA ARG A 275 15.75 8.80 2.78
C ARG A 275 16.75 9.80 3.33
N SER A 276 18.02 9.46 3.26
CA SER A 276 19.07 10.44 3.51
C SER A 276 18.91 11.64 2.58
N ARG A 277 19.16 12.83 3.10
CA ARG A 277 19.17 14.09 2.35
C ARG A 277 20.53 14.73 2.35
N ASP A 278 21.50 14.09 2.95
CA ASP A 278 22.88 14.55 2.91
C ASP A 278 23.41 14.42 1.47
N PRO A 279 23.83 15.51 0.83
CA PRO A 279 24.43 15.45 -0.52
C PRO A 279 25.74 14.65 -0.58
N GLU A 280 26.41 14.48 0.56
CA GLU A 280 27.65 13.72 0.71
C GLU A 280 27.39 12.25 1.02
N ASP A 281 26.13 11.91 1.38
CA ASP A 281 25.72 10.55 1.64
C ASP A 281 25.45 9.82 0.32
N SER A 282 26.19 8.76 0.07
CA SER A 282 25.97 7.87 -1.08
C SER A 282 24.73 6.99 -0.92
N ASP A 283 24.09 7.00 0.24
CA ASP A 283 22.88 6.22 0.51
C ASP A 283 21.71 6.69 -0.37
N THR A 284 21.34 5.86 -1.33
CA THR A 284 20.18 6.05 -2.21
C THR A 284 18.96 5.29 -1.73
N SER A 285 19.05 4.59 -0.60
CA SER A 285 18.01 3.70 -0.08
C SER A 285 16.80 4.44 0.44
N LEU A 286 15.67 3.74 0.42
CA LEU A 286 14.48 4.08 1.20
C LEU A 286 14.47 3.26 2.48
N HIS A 287 14.54 3.93 3.61
CA HIS A 287 14.32 3.30 4.92
C HIS A 287 12.84 3.25 5.22
N ILE A 288 12.34 2.09 5.62
CA ILE A 288 10.95 1.86 6.01
C ILE A 288 10.93 1.26 7.41
N LYS A 289 10.45 2.02 8.38
CA LYS A 289 10.23 1.53 9.73
C LYS A 289 8.76 1.20 9.94
N VAL A 290 8.48 -0.03 10.28
CA VAL A 290 7.18 -0.45 10.77
C VAL A 290 7.16 -0.14 12.27
N GLY A 291 6.66 1.05 12.61
CA GLY A 291 6.67 1.58 13.98
C GLY A 291 5.43 1.22 14.78
N LYS A 292 4.46 0.56 14.14
CA LYS A 292 3.28 -0.07 14.74
C LYS A 292 2.83 -1.21 13.86
N ASN A 293 2.56 -2.38 14.43
CA ASN A 293 1.99 -3.50 13.69
C ASN A 293 1.18 -4.40 14.65
N ARG A 294 -0.16 -4.33 14.56
CA ARG A 294 -1.04 -5.14 15.43
C ARG A 294 -1.14 -6.59 14.98
N SER A 295 -0.83 -6.88 13.72
CA SER A 295 -0.98 -8.20 13.12
C SER A 295 0.36 -8.78 12.66
N GLY A 296 1.50 -8.27 13.18
CA GLY A 296 2.82 -8.70 12.79
C GLY A 296 3.90 -8.14 13.72
N ILE A 297 5.10 -7.92 13.19
CA ILE A 297 6.30 -7.51 13.93
C ILE A 297 6.64 -6.06 13.59
N GLU A 298 7.08 -5.28 14.57
CA GLU A 298 7.73 -3.98 14.35
C GLU A 298 9.18 -4.21 13.92
N GLY A 299 9.68 -3.36 13.04
CA GLY A 299 11.04 -3.49 12.53
C GLY A 299 11.39 -2.39 11.53
N GLU A 300 12.58 -2.45 10.99
CA GLU A 300 13.08 -1.52 10.00
C GLU A 300 13.69 -2.29 8.84
N VAL A 301 13.43 -1.82 7.63
CA VAL A 301 13.95 -2.40 6.40
C VAL A 301 14.50 -1.30 5.51
N GLU A 302 15.54 -1.64 4.78
CA GLU A 302 16.16 -0.78 3.79
C GLU A 302 15.87 -1.32 2.39
N VAL A 303 15.53 -0.42 1.46
CA VAL A 303 15.10 -0.78 0.11
C VAL A 303 15.81 0.11 -0.90
N ASP A 304 16.44 -0.47 -1.92
CA ASP A 304 17.08 0.27 -3.00
C ASP A 304 16.07 1.20 -3.71
N ALA A 305 16.40 2.48 -3.79
CA ALA A 305 15.51 3.50 -4.34
C ALA A 305 15.89 3.85 -5.80
N GLN A 306 15.31 3.14 -6.75
CA GLN A 306 15.49 3.38 -8.18
C GLN A 306 14.59 4.53 -8.68
N LEU A 307 14.75 5.71 -8.11
CA LEU A 307 13.87 6.86 -8.37
C LEU A 307 13.92 7.37 -9.81
N ALA A 308 15.02 7.15 -10.52
CA ALA A 308 15.10 7.44 -11.95
C ALA A 308 14.05 6.68 -12.76
N TYR A 309 13.63 5.53 -12.25
CA TYR A 309 12.60 4.65 -12.82
C TYR A 309 11.30 4.63 -12.01
N SER A 310 11.14 5.54 -11.05
CA SER A 310 9.96 5.65 -10.18
C SER A 310 9.55 4.33 -9.51
N ARG A 311 10.52 3.56 -9.01
CA ARG A 311 10.30 2.28 -8.31
C ARG A 311 11.29 2.06 -7.18
N PHE A 312 10.98 1.08 -6.33
CA PHE A 312 11.88 0.55 -5.32
C PHE A 312 12.31 -0.86 -5.68
N GLY A 313 13.61 -1.12 -5.57
CA GLY A 313 14.17 -2.45 -5.73
C GLY A 313 13.92 -3.33 -4.49
N VAL A 314 14.17 -4.63 -4.62
CA VAL A 314 14.34 -5.49 -3.45
C VAL A 314 15.75 -5.23 -2.93
N GLY A 315 15.90 -4.89 -1.65
CA GLY A 315 17.22 -4.64 -1.04
C GLY A 315 18.18 -5.81 -1.32
N GLY A 316 19.39 -5.50 -1.71
CA GLY A 316 20.42 -6.51 -2.04
C GLY A 316 20.58 -6.85 -3.52
N PHE A 317 19.90 -6.15 -4.44
CA PHE A 317 20.09 -6.34 -5.89
C PHE A 317 20.49 -5.05 -6.62
N PRO A 318 21.64 -4.43 -6.31
CA PRO A 318 22.10 -3.26 -7.04
C PRO A 318 22.35 -3.64 -8.52
N GLY A 319 21.65 -2.97 -9.42
CA GLY A 319 21.88 -3.08 -10.86
C GLY A 319 21.27 -4.29 -11.59
N GLN A 320 20.54 -5.16 -10.92
CA GLN A 320 19.80 -6.23 -11.59
C GLN A 320 18.37 -5.80 -11.88
N ASN A 321 17.90 -6.03 -13.12
CA ASN A 321 16.47 -6.03 -13.44
C ASN A 321 15.85 -7.25 -12.76
N ILE A 322 15.29 -7.06 -11.57
CA ILE A 322 14.55 -8.14 -10.93
C ILE A 322 13.25 -8.27 -11.68
N ASP A 323 13.14 -9.35 -12.41
CA ASP A 323 11.89 -9.83 -12.96
C ASP A 323 10.94 -10.16 -11.79
N GLU A 324 9.66 -9.89 -11.95
CA GLU A 324 8.65 -10.16 -10.90
C GLU A 324 8.66 -11.63 -10.50
N ASP A 325 8.97 -12.52 -11.43
CA ASP A 325 9.17 -13.96 -11.18
C ASP A 325 10.32 -14.23 -10.19
N MET A 326 11.38 -13.43 -10.19
CA MET A 326 12.49 -13.59 -9.26
C MET A 326 12.12 -13.28 -7.80
N VAL A 327 11.14 -12.42 -7.55
CA VAL A 327 10.66 -12.12 -6.20
C VAL A 327 9.92 -13.31 -5.61
N ASP A 328 9.07 -13.95 -6.42
CA ASP A 328 8.34 -15.15 -5.99
C ASP A 328 9.30 -16.34 -5.80
N GLU A 329 10.27 -16.53 -6.70
CA GLU A 329 11.31 -17.54 -6.57
C GLU A 329 12.24 -17.33 -5.36
N TRP A 330 12.53 -16.07 -5.02
CA TRP A 330 13.22 -15.72 -3.77
C TRP A 330 12.42 -16.11 -2.54
N ALA A 331 11.12 -15.78 -2.53
CA ALA A 331 10.21 -16.14 -1.44
C ALA A 331 10.11 -17.67 -1.27
N GLU A 332 10.04 -18.42 -2.38
CA GLU A 332 10.07 -19.88 -2.38
C GLU A 332 11.39 -20.45 -1.85
N GLY A 333 12.53 -19.94 -2.35
CA GLY A 333 13.86 -20.38 -1.92
C GLY A 333 14.07 -20.18 -0.43
N ARG A 334 13.59 -19.05 0.09
CA ARG A 334 13.63 -18.75 1.51
C ARG A 334 12.66 -19.57 2.36
N ALA A 335 11.46 -19.82 1.88
CA ALA A 335 10.52 -20.72 2.56
C ALA A 335 11.10 -22.15 2.69
N LEU A 336 11.80 -22.64 1.66
CA LEU A 336 12.53 -23.89 1.70
C LEU A 336 13.69 -23.85 2.72
N TRP A 337 14.42 -22.75 2.81
CA TRP A 337 15.47 -22.56 3.81
C TRP A 337 14.94 -22.57 5.25
N LEU A 338 13.88 -21.81 5.51
CA LEU A 338 13.27 -21.71 6.86
C LEU A 338 12.52 -22.97 7.27
N GLY A 339 11.97 -23.71 6.31
CA GLY A 339 11.24 -24.95 6.51
C GLY A 339 12.09 -26.23 6.43
N ALA A 340 13.42 -26.09 6.20
CA ALA A 340 14.29 -27.25 6.05
C ALA A 340 14.36 -28.08 7.34
N ALA A 341 14.03 -29.37 7.21
CA ALA A 341 13.92 -30.29 8.35
C ALA A 341 15.29 -30.78 8.87
N ASP A 342 16.34 -30.68 8.05
CA ASP A 342 17.70 -31.12 8.36
C ASP A 342 18.76 -30.27 7.65
N ASP A 343 20.03 -30.51 7.97
CA ASP A 343 21.16 -29.77 7.43
C ASP A 343 21.37 -30.01 5.93
N GLU A 344 20.99 -31.17 5.38
CA GLU A 344 21.09 -31.48 3.96
C GLU A 344 20.08 -30.68 3.14
N ALA A 345 18.83 -30.60 3.60
CA ALA A 345 17.78 -29.77 3.00
C ALA A 345 18.14 -28.28 3.05
N LYS A 346 18.76 -27.84 4.16
CA LYS A 346 19.29 -26.48 4.31
C LYS A 346 20.38 -26.17 3.27
N GLU A 347 21.34 -27.07 3.10
CA GLU A 347 22.42 -26.85 2.14
C GLU A 347 21.93 -26.87 0.69
N GLN A 348 20.92 -27.68 0.37
CA GLN A 348 20.27 -27.66 -0.95
C GLN A 348 19.53 -26.33 -1.21
N ALA A 349 18.79 -25.83 -0.22
CA ALA A 349 18.13 -24.52 -0.31
C ALA A 349 19.17 -23.39 -0.44
N ARG A 350 20.26 -23.48 0.32
CA ARG A 350 21.40 -22.56 0.28
C ARG A 350 22.02 -22.49 -1.10
N GLN A 351 22.34 -23.65 -1.69
CA GLN A 351 22.94 -23.71 -3.02
C GLN A 351 22.01 -23.15 -4.09
N LYS A 352 20.71 -23.45 -4.02
CA LYS A 352 19.70 -22.92 -4.94
C LYS A 352 19.61 -21.38 -4.89
N ILE A 353 19.68 -20.82 -3.68
CA ILE A 353 19.70 -19.37 -3.47
C ILE A 353 21.00 -18.76 -3.98
N LEU A 354 22.13 -19.36 -3.69
CA LEU A 354 23.45 -18.90 -4.12
C LEU A 354 23.56 -18.88 -5.65
N ASP A 355 23.13 -19.96 -6.30
CA ASP A 355 23.24 -20.11 -7.77
C ASP A 355 22.34 -19.11 -8.52
N LYS A 356 21.18 -18.77 -7.94
CA LYS A 356 20.17 -17.96 -8.61
C LYS A 356 20.26 -16.48 -8.24
N PHE A 357 20.57 -16.17 -7.01
CA PHE A 357 20.53 -14.81 -6.47
C PHE A 357 21.89 -14.26 -6.06
N GLY A 358 22.89 -15.13 -5.87
CA GLY A 358 24.24 -14.75 -5.52
C GLY A 358 24.54 -14.70 -4.01
N PRO A 359 25.81 -14.49 -3.64
CA PRO A 359 26.28 -14.63 -2.27
C PRO A 359 25.75 -13.56 -1.28
N GLN A 360 25.50 -12.35 -1.73
CA GLN A 360 24.98 -11.28 -0.86
C GLN A 360 23.59 -11.58 -0.31
N GLN A 361 22.73 -12.19 -1.13
CA GLN A 361 21.37 -12.56 -0.75
C GLN A 361 21.38 -13.75 0.22
N LEU A 362 22.31 -14.65 0.04
CA LEU A 362 22.50 -15.77 0.95
C LEU A 362 22.97 -15.29 2.33
N GLN A 363 23.93 -14.38 2.39
CA GLN A 363 24.44 -13.81 3.63
C GLN A 363 23.35 -13.08 4.43
N TRP A 364 22.45 -12.40 3.74
CA TRP A 364 21.30 -11.74 4.37
C TRP A 364 20.36 -12.75 5.04
N LEU A 365 20.18 -13.95 4.46
CA LEU A 365 19.39 -15.04 5.08
C LEU A 365 20.09 -15.68 6.28
N GLU A 366 21.41 -15.74 6.26
CA GLU A 366 22.19 -16.45 7.28
C GLU A 366 22.37 -15.66 8.59
N GLY A 367 22.00 -14.36 8.64
CA GLY A 367 22.05 -13.75 9.94
C GLY A 367 22.39 -12.29 10.07
N GLY A 368 21.93 -11.45 9.19
CA GLY A 368 21.68 -10.03 9.55
C GLY A 368 22.84 -9.23 10.16
N GLU A 369 24.08 -9.51 9.82
CA GLU A 369 25.17 -8.57 10.08
C GLU A 369 25.39 -7.69 8.85
N SER A 370 25.48 -6.38 9.09
CA SER A 370 25.52 -5.34 8.07
C SER A 370 26.69 -5.52 7.08
N VAL A 371 26.46 -5.03 5.87
CA VAL A 371 27.44 -4.97 4.76
C VAL A 371 28.78 -4.33 5.18
N ASP A 372 28.79 -3.49 6.23
CA ASP A 372 29.99 -2.83 6.77
C ASP A 372 31.04 -3.80 7.38
N ALA A 373 30.64 -5.01 7.74
CA ALA A 373 31.59 -6.04 8.21
C ALA A 373 32.38 -6.71 7.07
N MET A 374 31.88 -6.62 5.83
CA MET A 374 32.49 -7.25 4.66
C MET A 374 33.60 -6.41 4.00
N GLU A 375 33.46 -5.08 4.03
CA GLU A 375 34.52 -4.20 3.50
C GLU A 375 35.79 -4.25 4.34
N ALA A 376 35.66 -4.49 5.65
CA ALA A 376 36.81 -4.62 6.54
C ALA A 376 37.66 -5.91 6.30
N ASP A 377 37.02 -6.99 5.83
CA ASP A 377 37.74 -8.27 5.56
C ASP A 377 38.38 -8.33 4.15
N LEU A 378 37.94 -7.49 3.22
CA LEU A 378 38.49 -7.41 1.87
C LEU A 378 39.75 -6.53 1.76
N ASP A 379 39.94 -5.62 2.71
CA ASP A 379 41.14 -4.78 2.79
C ASP A 379 42.33 -5.45 3.55
N GLU A 380 42.13 -6.64 4.15
CA GLU A 380 43.22 -7.42 4.80
C GLU A 380 43.70 -8.65 4.00
N GLN A 381 43.26 -8.83 2.74
CA GLN A 381 43.79 -9.86 1.82
C GLN A 381 44.34 -9.20 0.53
#